data_5196b3343a4d50012f3cdef5ce473598
#
_entry.id   5196b3343a4d50012f3cdef5ce473598
#
_cell.length_a   1.000
_cell.length_b   1.000
_cell.length_c   1.000
_cell.angle_alpha   90.00
_cell.angle_beta   90.00
_cell.angle_gamma   90.00
#
_symmetry.space_group_name_H-M   'P 1'
#
loop_
_entity.id
_entity.type
_entity.pdbx_description
1 polymer ?
#
loop_
_entity_poly.entity_id
_entity_poly.type
_entity_poly.pdbx_seq_one_letter_code
_entity_poly.pdbx_strand_id
1 'polypeptide(L)'
;MGAFAITWLTTPLYLASATLLMPASPEGASGTAGQDNRFEAERTASYAQLLRGTTVAQRTIDRLHLSMSPDDLLTNVKVNVRPDTLLVDVEVLDPTPTQARDIANTLSDEFVAAIHLLEPGNSAGSNVTIIQSASAPTHPVIPRIAENIATGLGVGLALGLALALLRNALDTAVKDRQTLESITGVGVFASIPIDKRRRQAAAISFETERSESAEAYRKLRTNLQFLAIENPPRVITITSATPCEGKTTTAINLALVLAAAHYKVALIEADMRRPFVRRYLGLTGEAGLSTVLSGATTLKESLQTTRYPGLTVLTAGAVPPNPSELLGSSRMNDLLSELRVQFDYVVLDTPPLLAVTDPAIVAANTDGVLILTRFGHTKRDQLTHAISSLHEVGAPILGAIFTMTPPSSATTYNYPRNRTRSTGSSQATPQSST
;
A
#
# COMPACT_ATOMS: atom_id res chain seq x y z
N MET A 1 10.60 -8.95 -12.59
CA MET A 1 11.10 -10.30 -12.30
C MET A 1 10.79 -11.27 -13.43
N GLY A 2 9.54 -11.47 -13.88
CA GLY A 2 9.18 -12.41 -14.95
C GLY A 2 9.88 -12.15 -16.29
N ALA A 3 9.89 -10.91 -16.79
CA ALA A 3 10.56 -10.56 -18.05
C ALA A 3 12.08 -10.81 -18.00
N PHE A 4 12.71 -10.61 -16.85
CA PHE A 4 14.13 -10.89 -16.66
C PHE A 4 14.41 -12.40 -16.64
N ALA A 5 13.54 -13.20 -16.01
CA ALA A 5 13.65 -14.65 -15.97
C ALA A 5 13.48 -15.27 -17.37
N ILE A 6 12.52 -14.79 -18.16
CA ILE A 6 12.31 -15.23 -19.55
C ILE A 6 13.53 -14.90 -20.41
N THR A 7 14.07 -13.69 -20.28
CA THR A 7 15.26 -13.25 -21.02
C THR A 7 16.49 -14.09 -20.66
N TRP A 8 16.63 -14.54 -19.42
CA TRP A 8 17.78 -15.35 -18.96
C TRP A 8 17.67 -16.82 -19.32
N LEU A 9 16.45 -17.31 -19.53
CA LEU A 9 16.18 -18.70 -19.93
C LEU A 9 16.21 -18.91 -21.45
N THR A 10 16.18 -17.83 -22.27
CA THR A 10 16.28 -17.91 -23.73
C THR A 10 17.73 -18.00 -24.16
N THR A 11 18.07 -19.02 -24.97
CA THR A 11 19.40 -19.15 -25.58
C THR A 11 19.65 -17.97 -26.51
N PRO A 12 20.78 -17.27 -26.37
CA PRO A 12 21.11 -16.17 -27.27
C PRO A 12 21.32 -16.70 -28.69
N LEU A 13 20.76 -16.01 -29.69
CA LEU A 13 20.96 -16.31 -31.11
C LEU A 13 21.67 -15.13 -31.79
N TYR A 14 22.69 -15.48 -32.58
CA TYR A 14 23.54 -14.53 -33.29
C TYR A 14 23.24 -14.61 -34.78
N LEU A 15 23.13 -13.46 -35.46
CA LEU A 15 22.84 -13.35 -36.88
C LEU A 15 24.13 -13.01 -37.64
N ALA A 16 24.58 -13.89 -38.51
CA ALA A 16 25.61 -13.63 -39.48
C ALA A 16 25.02 -13.49 -40.88
N SER A 17 25.47 -12.52 -41.65
CA SER A 17 24.95 -12.21 -42.98
C SER A 17 26.06 -12.16 -44.02
N ALA A 18 25.91 -12.90 -45.13
CA ALA A 18 26.73 -12.78 -46.32
C ALA A 18 25.89 -12.22 -47.48
N THR A 19 26.50 -11.41 -48.36
CA THR A 19 25.81 -10.81 -49.52
C THR A 19 26.44 -11.34 -50.81
N LEU A 20 25.61 -11.92 -51.67
CA LEU A 20 25.96 -12.40 -52.98
C LEU A 20 25.44 -11.49 -54.10
N LEU A 21 26.20 -11.28 -55.14
CA LEU A 21 25.77 -10.67 -56.40
C LEU A 21 25.44 -11.78 -57.40
N MET A 22 24.20 -11.76 -57.86
CA MET A 22 23.76 -12.66 -58.91
C MET A 22 24.20 -12.18 -60.28
N PRO A 23 24.48 -13.06 -61.23
CA PRO A 23 24.92 -12.66 -62.56
C PRO A 23 23.82 -11.94 -63.34
N ALA A 24 24.17 -10.84 -64.00
CA ALA A 24 23.29 -10.17 -64.98
C ALA A 24 23.20 -11.01 -66.26
N SER A 25 22.10 -10.95 -66.96
CA SER A 25 21.93 -11.63 -68.24
C SER A 25 22.84 -11.02 -69.34
N PRO A 26 23.62 -11.80 -70.06
CA PRO A 26 24.45 -11.26 -71.16
C PRO A 26 23.63 -10.78 -72.39
N GLU A 27 22.34 -11.08 -72.46
CA GLU A 27 21.47 -10.80 -73.64
C GLU A 27 20.59 -9.58 -73.49
N GLY A 28 20.79 -8.70 -72.54
CA GLY A 28 19.92 -7.56 -72.23
C GLY A 28 20.11 -6.30 -73.10
N ALA A 29 20.50 -6.36 -74.35
CA ALA A 29 20.72 -5.18 -75.18
C ALA A 29 19.59 -4.86 -76.21
N SER A 30 18.48 -5.61 -76.22
CA SER A 30 17.44 -5.45 -77.27
C SER A 30 15.99 -5.47 -76.80
N GLY A 31 15.70 -5.47 -75.50
CA GLY A 31 14.34 -5.43 -74.92
C GLY A 31 13.98 -4.07 -74.37
N THR A 32 12.66 -3.78 -74.22
CA THR A 32 12.15 -2.61 -73.52
C THR A 32 12.47 -2.72 -72.04
N ALA A 33 13.09 -1.69 -71.44
CA ALA A 33 13.67 -1.65 -70.08
C ALA A 33 12.75 -2.15 -68.93
N GLY A 34 11.47 -2.33 -69.17
CA GLY A 34 10.55 -2.90 -68.15
C GLY A 34 10.36 -4.41 -68.18
N GLN A 35 10.73 -5.11 -69.27
CA GLN A 35 10.65 -6.56 -69.37
C GLN A 35 11.94 -7.19 -68.85
N ASP A 36 13.09 -6.55 -69.06
CA ASP A 36 14.39 -7.02 -68.59
C ASP A 36 14.47 -7.06 -67.05
N ASN A 37 13.98 -6.04 -66.35
CA ASN A 37 13.96 -6.02 -64.91
C ASN A 37 13.09 -7.12 -64.27
N ARG A 38 11.99 -7.53 -64.90
CA ARG A 38 11.15 -8.62 -64.38
C ARG A 38 11.86 -10.00 -64.54
N PHE A 39 12.51 -10.20 -65.68
CA PHE A 39 13.22 -11.43 -65.95
C PHE A 39 14.44 -11.60 -65.02
N GLU A 40 15.16 -10.53 -64.76
CA GLU A 40 16.27 -10.53 -63.80
C GLU A 40 15.80 -10.80 -62.36
N ALA A 41 14.66 -10.23 -61.93
CA ALA A 41 14.06 -10.48 -60.62
C ALA A 41 13.60 -11.94 -60.45
N GLU A 42 12.94 -12.51 -61.48
CA GLU A 42 12.52 -13.93 -61.47
C GLU A 42 13.72 -14.90 -61.45
N ARG A 43 14.80 -14.57 -62.16
CA ARG A 43 16.02 -15.34 -62.13
C ARG A 43 16.72 -15.26 -60.79
N THR A 44 16.81 -14.08 -60.19
CA THR A 44 17.39 -13.90 -58.83
C THR A 44 16.58 -14.66 -57.79
N ALA A 45 15.23 -14.65 -57.91
CA ALA A 45 14.36 -15.44 -57.05
C ALA A 45 14.58 -16.96 -57.21
N SER A 46 14.84 -17.44 -58.46
CA SER A 46 15.16 -18.84 -58.71
C SER A 46 16.51 -19.25 -58.10
N TYR A 47 17.52 -18.42 -58.20
CA TYR A 47 18.79 -18.65 -57.51
C TYR A 47 18.66 -18.65 -55.97
N ALA A 48 17.86 -17.75 -55.43
CA ALA A 48 17.57 -17.74 -53.98
C ALA A 48 16.81 -18.99 -53.51
N GLN A 49 16.00 -19.60 -54.40
CA GLN A 49 15.34 -20.87 -54.12
C GLN A 49 16.32 -22.04 -54.17
N LEU A 50 17.26 -22.06 -55.12
CA LEU A 50 18.33 -23.04 -55.18
C LEU A 50 19.24 -22.96 -53.95
N LEU A 51 19.51 -21.77 -53.44
CA LEU A 51 20.31 -21.55 -52.23
C LEU A 51 19.64 -22.15 -50.98
N ARG A 52 18.30 -22.22 -50.97
CA ARG A 52 17.51 -22.91 -49.95
C ARG A 52 17.38 -24.42 -50.23
N GLY A 53 18.07 -24.94 -51.20
CA GLY A 53 18.00 -26.34 -51.56
C GLY A 53 18.72 -27.23 -50.55
N THR A 54 18.14 -28.41 -50.27
CA THR A 54 18.72 -29.41 -49.35
C THR A 54 20.09 -29.90 -49.81
N THR A 55 20.41 -29.86 -51.09
CA THR A 55 21.74 -30.28 -51.66
C THR A 55 22.84 -29.33 -51.20
N VAL A 56 22.63 -28.00 -51.21
CA VAL A 56 23.62 -27.02 -50.77
C VAL A 56 23.76 -27.09 -49.24
N ALA A 57 22.63 -27.25 -48.54
CA ALA A 57 22.62 -27.43 -47.11
C ALA A 57 23.39 -28.68 -46.67
N GLN A 58 23.20 -29.84 -47.36
CA GLN A 58 23.90 -31.08 -47.04
C GLN A 58 25.41 -30.91 -47.23
N ARG A 59 25.86 -30.32 -48.36
CA ARG A 59 27.29 -30.07 -48.60
C ARG A 59 27.91 -29.16 -47.54
N THR A 60 27.17 -28.16 -47.09
CA THR A 60 27.58 -27.26 -45.99
C THR A 60 27.75 -28.04 -44.69
N ILE A 61 26.80 -28.93 -44.36
CA ILE A 61 26.86 -29.81 -43.19
C ILE A 61 28.09 -30.73 -43.26
N ASP A 62 28.30 -31.37 -44.39
CA ASP A 62 29.40 -32.30 -44.60
C ASP A 62 30.78 -31.61 -44.47
N ARG A 63 30.89 -30.38 -45.02
CA ARG A 63 32.13 -29.59 -44.99
C ARG A 63 32.48 -29.04 -43.61
N LEU A 64 31.45 -28.65 -42.84
CA LEU A 64 31.63 -28.14 -41.50
C LEU A 64 31.48 -29.21 -40.40
N HIS A 65 31.20 -30.46 -40.78
CA HIS A 65 30.97 -31.61 -39.88
C HIS A 65 29.89 -31.31 -38.81
N LEU A 66 28.77 -30.70 -39.25
CA LEU A 66 27.69 -30.35 -38.35
C LEU A 66 26.83 -31.57 -38.01
N SER A 67 26.37 -31.67 -36.74
CA SER A 67 25.50 -32.76 -36.27
C SER A 67 24.03 -32.41 -36.35
N MET A 68 23.56 -31.91 -37.51
CA MET A 68 22.16 -31.53 -37.75
C MET A 68 21.69 -32.00 -39.12
N SER A 69 20.36 -32.05 -39.32
CA SER A 69 19.80 -32.37 -40.63
C SER A 69 19.79 -31.14 -41.55
N PRO A 70 19.71 -31.32 -42.90
CA PRO A 70 19.56 -30.20 -43.83
C PRO A 70 18.35 -29.32 -43.55
N ASP A 71 17.25 -29.93 -43.13
CA ASP A 71 16.02 -29.21 -42.82
C ASP A 71 16.19 -28.34 -41.54
N ASP A 72 16.89 -28.83 -40.51
CA ASP A 72 17.21 -28.07 -39.30
C ASP A 72 18.12 -26.88 -39.65
N LEU A 73 19.11 -27.07 -40.51
CA LEU A 73 19.98 -25.99 -40.96
C LEU A 73 19.15 -24.91 -41.69
N LEU A 74 18.30 -25.32 -42.62
CA LEU A 74 17.48 -24.40 -43.44
C LEU A 74 16.45 -23.66 -42.63
N THR A 75 16.01 -24.19 -41.48
CA THR A 75 15.12 -23.46 -40.53
C THR A 75 15.83 -22.24 -39.96
N ASN A 76 17.13 -22.29 -39.78
CA ASN A 76 17.95 -21.22 -39.24
C ASN A 76 18.57 -20.32 -40.32
N VAL A 77 18.36 -20.63 -41.60
CA VAL A 77 18.86 -19.87 -42.74
C VAL A 77 17.74 -19.11 -43.40
N LYS A 78 17.88 -17.78 -43.50
CA LYS A 78 17.02 -16.91 -44.27
C LYS A 78 17.75 -16.37 -45.49
N VAL A 79 17.14 -16.50 -46.63
CA VAL A 79 17.65 -15.96 -47.87
C VAL A 79 16.72 -14.84 -48.34
N ASN A 80 17.21 -13.60 -48.32
CA ASN A 80 16.45 -12.41 -48.66
C ASN A 80 16.97 -11.81 -49.98
N VAL A 81 16.11 -11.70 -50.98
CA VAL A 81 16.40 -10.98 -52.22
C VAL A 81 16.13 -9.51 -51.98
N ARG A 82 17.11 -8.62 -52.23
CA ARG A 82 16.87 -7.17 -52.11
C ARG A 82 16.05 -6.69 -53.33
N PRO A 83 14.91 -6.06 -53.14
CA PRO A 83 14.08 -5.54 -54.20
C PRO A 83 14.88 -4.65 -55.18
N ASP A 84 14.61 -4.80 -56.48
CA ASP A 84 15.21 -4.01 -57.55
C ASP A 84 16.77 -4.08 -57.62
N THR A 85 17.33 -5.15 -57.11
CA THR A 85 18.79 -5.40 -57.17
C THR A 85 19.08 -6.87 -57.47
N LEU A 86 20.31 -7.12 -57.91
CA LEU A 86 20.85 -8.49 -58.09
C LEU A 86 21.51 -9.05 -56.80
N LEU A 87 21.20 -8.43 -55.64
CA LEU A 87 21.80 -8.81 -54.38
C LEU A 87 20.91 -9.78 -53.63
N VAL A 88 21.54 -10.81 -53.07
CA VAL A 88 20.88 -11.77 -52.18
C VAL A 88 21.67 -11.85 -50.89
N ASP A 89 20.96 -11.60 -49.79
CA ASP A 89 21.51 -11.72 -48.47
C ASP A 89 21.20 -13.12 -47.91
N VAL A 90 22.24 -13.79 -47.43
CA VAL A 90 22.16 -15.06 -46.71
C VAL A 90 22.36 -14.80 -45.24
N GLU A 91 21.31 -14.89 -44.47
CA GLU A 91 21.28 -14.66 -43.05
C GLU A 91 21.21 -16.02 -42.32
N VAL A 92 22.11 -16.24 -41.36
CA VAL A 92 22.18 -17.47 -40.57
C VAL A 92 22.07 -17.13 -39.10
N LEU A 93 21.15 -17.79 -38.41
CA LEU A 93 20.96 -17.68 -36.97
C LEU A 93 21.57 -18.91 -36.28
N ASP A 94 22.50 -18.69 -35.32
CA ASP A 94 23.11 -19.77 -34.54
C ASP A 94 23.40 -19.31 -33.11
N PRO A 95 23.35 -20.18 -32.10
CA PRO A 95 23.78 -19.87 -30.75
C PRO A 95 25.23 -19.43 -30.61
N THR A 96 26.09 -19.85 -31.56
CA THR A 96 27.51 -19.54 -31.54
C THR A 96 27.88 -18.55 -32.65
N PRO A 97 28.44 -17.36 -32.31
CA PRO A 97 28.78 -16.33 -33.31
C PRO A 97 29.71 -16.80 -34.44
N THR A 98 30.70 -17.64 -34.11
CA THR A 98 31.65 -18.18 -35.06
C THR A 98 31.00 -19.20 -35.99
N GLN A 99 30.10 -20.02 -35.47
CA GLN A 99 29.38 -21.02 -36.24
C GLN A 99 28.37 -20.37 -37.21
N ALA A 100 27.65 -19.34 -36.77
CA ALA A 100 26.78 -18.54 -37.64
C ALA A 100 27.54 -17.97 -38.85
N ARG A 101 28.74 -17.39 -38.61
CA ARG A 101 29.63 -16.89 -39.64
C ARG A 101 30.10 -18.03 -40.61
N ASP A 102 30.56 -19.13 -40.04
CA ASP A 102 31.15 -20.23 -40.83
C ASP A 102 30.08 -20.91 -41.69
N ILE A 103 28.87 -21.09 -41.15
CA ILE A 103 27.73 -21.61 -41.93
C ILE A 103 27.36 -20.65 -43.07
N ALA A 104 27.22 -19.33 -42.78
CA ALA A 104 26.85 -18.36 -43.81
C ALA A 104 27.87 -18.31 -44.96
N ASN A 105 29.17 -18.33 -44.63
CA ASN A 105 30.22 -18.30 -45.63
C ASN A 105 30.30 -19.62 -46.41
N THR A 106 30.29 -20.76 -45.71
CA THR A 106 30.38 -22.06 -46.36
C THR A 106 29.17 -22.34 -47.25
N LEU A 107 27.94 -21.96 -46.78
CA LEU A 107 26.74 -22.10 -47.60
C LEU A 107 26.83 -21.25 -48.88
N SER A 108 27.37 -20.04 -48.77
CA SER A 108 27.61 -19.15 -49.92
C SER A 108 28.65 -19.72 -50.88
N ASP A 109 29.79 -20.28 -50.38
CA ASP A 109 30.82 -20.94 -51.16
C ASP A 109 30.29 -22.17 -51.91
N GLU A 110 29.55 -23.06 -51.19
CA GLU A 110 28.96 -24.27 -51.78
C GLU A 110 27.89 -23.94 -52.84
N PHE A 111 27.15 -22.85 -52.63
CA PHE A 111 26.21 -22.37 -53.62
C PHE A 111 26.91 -21.87 -54.87
N VAL A 112 27.98 -21.07 -54.75
CA VAL A 112 28.78 -20.61 -55.88
C VAL A 112 29.39 -21.81 -56.63
N ALA A 113 29.91 -22.78 -55.91
CA ALA A 113 30.43 -24.01 -56.51
C ALA A 113 29.35 -24.84 -57.24
N ALA A 114 28.13 -24.91 -56.68
CA ALA A 114 27.02 -25.62 -57.29
C ALA A 114 26.55 -24.95 -58.62
N ILE A 115 26.51 -23.61 -58.64
CA ILE A 115 26.14 -22.87 -59.86
C ILE A 115 27.19 -23.06 -60.96
N HIS A 116 28.51 -23.07 -60.63
CA HIS A 116 29.56 -23.35 -61.60
C HIS A 116 29.46 -24.74 -62.21
N LEU A 117 28.97 -25.74 -61.45
CA LEU A 117 28.74 -27.10 -61.95
C LEU A 117 27.50 -27.20 -62.88
N LEU A 118 26.48 -26.35 -62.62
CA LEU A 118 25.23 -26.37 -63.41
C LEU A 118 25.35 -25.60 -64.74
N GLU A 119 26.22 -24.59 -64.80
CA GLU A 119 26.45 -23.77 -66.00
C GLU A 119 27.92 -23.86 -66.49
N PRO A 120 28.42 -25.02 -66.94
CA PRO A 120 29.80 -25.19 -67.41
C PRO A 120 29.96 -24.64 -68.81
N GLY A 121 30.10 -23.37 -68.99
CA GLY A 121 30.31 -22.82 -70.35
C GLY A 121 30.10 -21.35 -70.53
N ASN A 122 29.72 -20.60 -69.56
CA ASN A 122 29.43 -19.19 -69.67
C ASN A 122 30.68 -18.34 -69.31
N SER A 123 31.45 -18.06 -70.37
CA SER A 123 32.67 -17.25 -70.33
C SER A 123 32.32 -15.80 -70.00
N ALA A 124 33.03 -15.23 -69.03
CA ALA A 124 33.16 -13.81 -68.75
C ALA A 124 31.85 -13.02 -68.51
N GLY A 125 31.23 -13.15 -67.35
CA GLY A 125 30.17 -12.24 -66.89
C GLY A 125 29.05 -12.89 -66.09
N SER A 126 28.96 -14.23 -66.01
CA SER A 126 27.81 -14.94 -65.42
C SER A 126 28.12 -15.62 -64.09
N ASN A 127 29.10 -15.17 -63.35
CA ASN A 127 29.46 -15.79 -62.09
C ASN A 127 28.78 -15.14 -60.92
N VAL A 128 28.12 -15.93 -60.06
CA VAL A 128 27.72 -15.51 -58.72
C VAL A 128 28.98 -15.14 -57.97
N THR A 129 29.02 -13.94 -57.40
CA THR A 129 30.17 -13.42 -56.67
C THR A 129 29.77 -13.06 -55.24
N ILE A 130 30.58 -13.47 -54.27
CA ILE A 130 30.41 -13.05 -52.89
C ILE A 130 31.00 -11.65 -52.75
N ILE A 131 30.14 -10.62 -52.57
CA ILE A 131 30.55 -9.25 -52.39
C ILE A 131 30.98 -9.02 -50.94
N GLN A 132 30.25 -9.60 -50.01
CA GLN A 132 30.51 -9.44 -48.58
C GLN A 132 30.43 -10.81 -47.91
N SER A 133 31.53 -11.25 -47.34
CA SER A 133 31.55 -12.43 -46.47
C SER A 133 30.97 -12.10 -45.10
N ALA A 134 30.33 -13.07 -44.50
CA ALA A 134 29.79 -12.93 -43.14
C ALA A 134 30.93 -12.74 -42.13
N SER A 135 30.75 -11.84 -41.22
CA SER A 135 31.61 -11.64 -40.04
C SER A 135 30.94 -12.21 -38.77
N ALA A 136 31.75 -12.59 -37.79
CA ALA A 136 31.20 -13.05 -36.51
C ALA A 136 30.48 -11.88 -35.79
N PRO A 137 29.18 -12.00 -35.50
CA PRO A 137 28.45 -10.95 -34.85
C PRO A 137 28.86 -10.78 -33.37
N THR A 138 28.96 -9.56 -32.92
CA THR A 138 29.39 -9.22 -31.54
C THR A 138 28.22 -9.21 -30.52
N HIS A 139 27.00 -9.12 -31.00
CA HIS A 139 25.80 -9.05 -30.14
C HIS A 139 24.74 -10.03 -30.63
N PRO A 140 24.00 -10.67 -29.69
CA PRO A 140 22.87 -11.51 -30.04
C PRO A 140 21.69 -10.68 -30.53
N VAL A 141 20.93 -11.18 -31.47
CA VAL A 141 19.69 -10.57 -31.99
C VAL A 141 18.47 -10.99 -31.16
N ILE A 142 18.55 -12.15 -30.54
CA ILE A 142 17.56 -12.73 -29.62
C ILE A 142 18.27 -13.10 -28.31
N PRO A 143 17.69 -12.81 -27.13
CA PRO A 143 16.44 -12.10 -26.88
C PRO A 143 16.58 -10.57 -27.01
N ARG A 144 15.49 -9.90 -27.38
CA ARG A 144 15.44 -8.43 -27.45
C ARG A 144 15.24 -7.85 -26.06
N ILE A 145 16.31 -7.72 -25.31
CA ILE A 145 16.32 -7.38 -23.88
C ILE A 145 15.58 -6.07 -23.60
N ALA A 146 15.81 -5.03 -24.42
CA ALA A 146 15.17 -3.72 -24.22
C ALA A 146 13.64 -3.78 -24.40
N GLU A 147 13.16 -4.50 -25.43
CA GLU A 147 11.74 -4.66 -25.70
C GLU A 147 11.04 -5.49 -24.60
N ASN A 148 11.69 -6.57 -24.14
CA ASN A 148 11.17 -7.42 -23.07
C ASN A 148 11.09 -6.68 -21.74
N ILE A 149 12.09 -5.87 -21.41
CA ILE A 149 12.08 -5.04 -20.19
C ILE A 149 11.00 -3.96 -20.29
N ALA A 150 10.89 -3.26 -21.40
CA ALA A 150 9.88 -2.22 -21.60
C ALA A 150 8.47 -2.80 -21.49
N THR A 151 8.21 -3.93 -22.12
CA THR A 151 6.93 -4.64 -22.06
C THR A 151 6.62 -5.10 -20.63
N GLY A 152 7.60 -5.71 -19.95
CA GLY A 152 7.45 -6.18 -18.57
C GLY A 152 7.18 -5.04 -17.59
N LEU A 153 7.81 -3.87 -17.79
CA LEU A 153 7.59 -2.68 -16.99
C LEU A 153 6.18 -2.11 -17.21
N GLY A 154 5.73 -2.03 -18.48
CA GLY A 154 4.39 -1.57 -18.84
C GLY A 154 3.29 -2.42 -18.23
N VAL A 155 3.38 -3.74 -18.37
CA VAL A 155 2.42 -4.68 -17.79
C VAL A 155 2.44 -4.63 -16.26
N GLY A 156 3.64 -4.57 -15.66
CA GLY A 156 3.79 -4.46 -14.20
C GLY A 156 3.18 -3.18 -13.63
N LEU A 157 3.35 -2.04 -14.31
CA LEU A 157 2.77 -0.76 -13.93
C LEU A 157 1.24 -0.79 -14.03
N ALA A 158 0.71 -1.32 -15.14
CA ALA A 158 -0.74 -1.43 -15.35
C ALA A 158 -1.40 -2.32 -14.28
N LEU A 159 -0.82 -3.49 -13.99
CA LEU A 159 -1.30 -4.39 -12.95
C LEU A 159 -1.20 -3.76 -11.56
N GLY A 160 -0.08 -3.08 -11.25
CA GLY A 160 0.12 -2.38 -9.98
C GLY A 160 -0.93 -1.28 -9.76
N LEU A 161 -1.21 -0.49 -10.80
CA LEU A 161 -2.24 0.54 -10.75
C LEU A 161 -3.64 -0.05 -10.59
N ALA A 162 -3.96 -1.11 -11.34
CA ALA A 162 -5.25 -1.80 -11.22
C ALA A 162 -5.47 -2.38 -9.81
N LEU A 163 -4.47 -3.01 -9.22
CA LEU A 163 -4.52 -3.53 -7.84
C LEU A 163 -4.64 -2.41 -6.80
N ALA A 164 -3.96 -1.28 -6.99
CA ALA A 164 -4.06 -0.13 -6.12
C ALA A 164 -5.46 0.48 -6.13
N LEU A 165 -6.05 0.65 -7.32
CA LEU A 165 -7.42 1.13 -7.48
C LEU A 165 -8.45 0.16 -6.89
N LEU A 166 -8.29 -1.14 -7.13
CA LEU A 166 -9.15 -2.18 -6.57
C LEU A 166 -9.08 -2.17 -5.03
N ARG A 167 -7.87 -2.11 -4.47
CA ARG A 167 -7.69 -2.02 -3.01
C ARG A 167 -8.35 -0.76 -2.43
N ASN A 168 -8.24 0.37 -3.10
CA ASN A 168 -8.87 1.61 -2.66
C ASN A 168 -10.40 1.55 -2.76
N ALA A 169 -10.95 0.91 -3.81
CA ALA A 169 -12.40 0.73 -3.98
C ALA A 169 -13.01 -0.23 -2.95
N LEU A 170 -12.23 -1.23 -2.51
CA LEU A 170 -12.65 -2.20 -1.48
C LEU A 170 -12.41 -1.71 -0.04
N ASP A 171 -11.76 -0.56 0.16
CA ASP A 171 -11.50 -0.02 1.48
C ASP A 171 -12.74 0.70 2.03
N THR A 172 -13.45 0.02 2.91
CA THR A 172 -14.66 0.52 3.60
C THR A 172 -14.38 1.21 4.93
N ALA A 173 -13.12 1.47 5.27
CA ALA A 173 -12.76 2.13 6.53
C ALA A 173 -13.23 3.59 6.59
N VAL A 174 -13.67 4.02 7.76
CA VAL A 174 -14.09 5.42 8.02
C VAL A 174 -12.83 6.30 8.11
N LYS A 175 -12.69 7.25 7.17
CA LYS A 175 -11.52 8.12 7.05
C LYS A 175 -11.83 9.61 7.02
N ASP A 176 -13.09 9.97 7.00
CA ASP A 176 -13.54 11.35 6.94
C ASP A 176 -14.65 11.65 7.94
N ARG A 177 -14.74 12.92 8.29
CA ARG A 177 -15.70 13.42 9.27
C ARG A 177 -17.15 13.26 8.80
N GLN A 178 -17.40 13.53 7.53
CA GLN A 178 -18.75 13.51 6.96
C GLN A 178 -19.35 12.09 6.98
N THR A 179 -18.53 11.09 6.62
CA THR A 179 -18.92 9.68 6.74
C THR A 179 -19.23 9.29 8.19
N LEU A 180 -18.39 9.72 9.14
CA LEU A 180 -18.63 9.43 10.56
C LEU A 180 -19.93 10.06 11.04
N GLU A 181 -20.17 11.33 10.75
CA GLU A 181 -21.40 12.05 11.12
C GLU A 181 -22.64 11.45 10.44
N SER A 182 -22.55 11.03 9.19
CA SER A 182 -23.68 10.40 8.47
C SER A 182 -24.09 9.05 9.03
N ILE A 183 -23.14 8.24 9.53
CA ILE A 183 -23.43 6.93 10.12
C ILE A 183 -23.92 7.06 11.55
N THR A 184 -23.31 7.95 12.33
CA THR A 184 -23.64 8.10 13.76
C THR A 184 -24.86 9.01 14.01
N GLY A 185 -25.24 9.84 13.05
CA GLY A 185 -26.29 10.84 13.20
C GLY A 185 -25.93 12.02 14.12
N VAL A 186 -24.69 12.08 14.62
CA VAL A 186 -24.23 13.10 15.56
C VAL A 186 -22.91 13.74 15.12
N GLY A 187 -22.62 14.93 15.65
CA GLY A 187 -21.39 15.65 15.33
C GLY A 187 -20.14 14.99 15.89
N VAL A 188 -19.00 15.21 15.21
CA VAL A 188 -17.68 14.81 15.71
C VAL A 188 -17.17 15.82 16.72
N PHE A 189 -17.04 15.41 17.97
CA PHE A 189 -16.62 16.26 19.09
C PHE A 189 -15.13 16.53 19.12
N ALA A 190 -14.34 15.52 18.79
CA ALA A 190 -12.89 15.64 18.76
C ALA A 190 -12.26 14.66 17.76
N SER A 191 -11.07 15.03 17.28
CA SER A 191 -10.17 14.14 16.56
C SER A 191 -8.87 14.05 17.37
N ILE A 192 -8.62 12.89 17.95
CA ILE A 192 -7.47 12.64 18.82
C ILE A 192 -6.34 12.05 17.97
N PRO A 193 -5.22 12.76 17.79
CA PRO A 193 -4.14 12.31 16.96
C PRO A 193 -3.39 11.13 17.59
N ILE A 194 -2.74 10.32 16.72
CA ILE A 194 -1.86 9.26 17.21
C ILE A 194 -0.62 9.86 17.88
N ASP A 195 -0.43 9.54 19.14
CA ASP A 195 0.78 9.91 19.89
C ASP A 195 1.60 8.67 20.24
N LYS A 196 2.70 8.47 19.52
CA LYS A 196 3.59 7.31 19.71
C LYS A 196 4.26 7.31 21.08
N ARG A 197 4.39 8.47 21.74
CA ARG A 197 4.99 8.62 23.08
C ARG A 197 4.09 8.04 24.16
N ARG A 198 2.78 7.91 23.90
CA ARG A 198 1.79 7.47 24.89
C ARG A 198 1.56 5.98 24.97
N ARG A 199 2.32 5.18 24.24
CA ARG A 199 2.23 3.71 24.37
C ARG A 199 2.55 3.23 25.79
N GLN A 200 3.29 4.03 26.58
CA GLN A 200 3.70 3.67 27.94
C GLN A 200 3.00 4.51 29.04
N ALA A 201 2.43 5.68 28.70
CA ALA A 201 1.76 6.56 29.64
C ALA A 201 0.44 7.07 29.04
N ALA A 202 -0.67 6.40 29.34
CA ALA A 202 -1.99 6.75 28.80
C ALA A 202 -2.53 8.09 29.32
N ALA A 203 -2.19 8.46 30.56
CA ALA A 203 -2.69 9.66 31.23
C ALA A 203 -1.90 10.92 30.82
N ILE A 204 -2.65 12.00 30.50
CA ILE A 204 -2.10 13.32 30.16
C ILE A 204 -2.07 14.20 31.42
N SER A 205 -0.98 14.93 31.63
CA SER A 205 -0.93 15.99 32.63
C SER A 205 -1.43 17.30 32.03
N PHE A 206 -2.72 17.60 32.17
CA PHE A 206 -3.36 18.76 31.54
C PHE A 206 -2.89 20.12 32.09
N GLU A 207 -2.23 20.12 33.25
CA GLU A 207 -1.65 21.34 33.83
C GLU A 207 -0.39 21.79 33.08
N THR A 208 0.43 20.86 32.67
CA THR A 208 1.77 21.15 32.12
C THR A 208 1.89 20.84 30.63
N GLU A 209 1.06 19.94 30.12
CA GLU A 209 1.20 19.44 28.76
C GLU A 209 0.34 20.23 27.73
N ARG A 210 1.01 20.66 26.64
CA ARG A 210 0.40 21.38 25.52
C ARG A 210 0.58 20.61 24.20
N SER A 211 0.36 19.30 24.25
CA SER A 211 0.37 18.47 23.04
C SER A 211 -0.93 18.62 22.23
N GLU A 212 -0.89 18.24 20.94
CA GLU A 212 -2.10 18.18 20.10
C GLU A 212 -3.17 17.27 20.72
N SER A 213 -2.75 16.16 21.35
CA SER A 213 -3.68 15.28 22.07
C SER A 213 -4.32 15.95 23.26
N ALA A 214 -3.56 16.72 24.05
CA ALA A 214 -4.13 17.47 25.18
C ALA A 214 -5.15 18.51 24.72
N GLU A 215 -4.88 19.19 23.59
CA GLU A 215 -5.80 20.17 23.02
C GLU A 215 -7.06 19.51 22.46
N ALA A 216 -6.94 18.33 21.84
CA ALA A 216 -8.08 17.55 21.40
C ALA A 216 -9.03 17.17 22.55
N TYR A 217 -8.48 16.77 23.70
CA TYR A 217 -9.31 16.50 24.90
C TYR A 217 -9.90 17.76 25.53
N ARG A 218 -9.21 18.90 25.52
CA ARG A 218 -9.80 20.19 25.95
C ARG A 218 -11.00 20.56 25.07
N LYS A 219 -10.85 20.37 23.73
CA LYS A 219 -11.95 20.56 22.77
C LYS A 219 -13.11 19.60 23.04
N LEU A 220 -12.81 18.32 23.30
CA LEU A 220 -13.82 17.32 23.66
C LEU A 220 -14.62 17.76 24.90
N ARG A 221 -13.95 18.19 25.96
CA ARG A 221 -14.59 18.73 27.17
C ARG A 221 -15.50 19.93 26.84
N THR A 222 -14.99 20.90 26.08
CA THR A 222 -15.74 22.08 25.70
C THR A 222 -17.01 21.72 24.93
N ASN A 223 -16.90 20.85 23.92
CA ASN A 223 -18.06 20.41 23.13
C ASN A 223 -19.08 19.63 23.99
N LEU A 224 -18.64 18.85 24.96
CA LEU A 224 -19.51 18.15 25.90
C LEU A 224 -20.27 19.12 26.78
N GLN A 225 -19.64 20.19 27.27
CA GLN A 225 -20.26 21.21 28.12
C GLN A 225 -21.32 22.05 27.37
N PHE A 226 -21.13 22.25 26.08
CA PHE A 226 -22.08 23.01 25.24
C PHE A 226 -23.20 22.16 24.63
N LEU A 227 -23.23 20.86 24.85
CA LEU A 227 -24.24 19.99 24.26
C LEU A 227 -25.66 20.27 24.76
N ALA A 228 -25.79 20.53 26.05
CA ALA A 228 -27.08 20.85 26.66
C ALA A 228 -26.85 21.82 27.81
N ILE A 229 -27.22 23.09 27.64
CA ILE A 229 -26.96 24.16 28.63
C ILE A 229 -27.86 23.97 29.88
N GLU A 230 -29.09 23.53 29.68
CA GLU A 230 -30.04 23.39 30.78
C GLU A 230 -29.93 22.08 31.55
N ASN A 231 -29.54 21.00 30.88
CA ASN A 231 -29.37 19.69 31.50
C ASN A 231 -28.14 18.95 30.90
N PRO A 232 -26.93 19.33 31.30
CA PRO A 232 -25.72 18.73 30.74
C PRO A 232 -25.60 17.25 31.13
N PRO A 233 -25.15 16.37 30.19
CA PRO A 233 -24.96 14.97 30.49
C PRO A 233 -23.87 14.81 31.54
N ARG A 234 -24.18 14.09 32.61
CA ARG A 234 -23.30 13.89 33.78
C ARG A 234 -22.75 12.46 33.82
N VAL A 235 -23.53 11.47 33.44
CA VAL A 235 -23.13 10.05 33.37
C VAL A 235 -22.94 9.64 31.94
N ILE A 236 -21.69 9.46 31.56
CA ILE A 236 -21.28 9.33 30.15
C ILE A 236 -20.60 7.98 29.92
N THR A 237 -21.13 7.21 29.00
CA THR A 237 -20.53 5.95 28.57
C THR A 237 -19.56 6.19 27.41
N ILE A 238 -18.35 5.61 27.52
CA ILE A 238 -17.34 5.58 26.47
C ILE A 238 -17.29 4.18 25.89
N THR A 239 -17.60 4.04 24.61
CA THR A 239 -17.53 2.75 23.90
C THR A 239 -17.04 2.91 22.46
N SER A 240 -16.94 1.81 21.72
CA SER A 240 -16.54 1.77 20.31
C SER A 240 -17.12 0.54 19.62
N ALA A 241 -17.05 0.50 18.28
CA ALA A 241 -17.50 -0.66 17.54
C ALA A 241 -16.59 -1.88 17.78
N THR A 242 -15.26 -1.69 17.73
CA THR A 242 -14.28 -2.79 17.75
C THR A 242 -13.21 -2.60 18.84
N PRO A 243 -12.46 -3.67 19.19
CA PRO A 243 -11.34 -3.55 20.12
C PRO A 243 -10.24 -2.61 19.63
N CYS A 244 -9.42 -2.10 20.58
CA CYS A 244 -8.24 -1.28 20.29
C CYS A 244 -8.52 0.06 19.57
N GLU A 245 -9.68 0.66 19.82
CA GLU A 245 -10.05 1.99 19.31
C GLU A 245 -9.74 3.13 20.30
N GLY A 246 -9.14 2.84 21.45
CA GLY A 246 -8.67 3.84 22.41
C GLY A 246 -9.68 4.20 23.49
N LYS A 247 -10.70 3.37 23.78
CA LYS A 247 -11.73 3.60 24.80
C LYS A 247 -11.18 3.99 26.16
N THR A 248 -10.45 3.09 26.79
CA THR A 248 -9.86 3.29 28.13
C THR A 248 -8.96 4.53 28.18
N THR A 249 -8.14 4.74 27.14
CA THR A 249 -7.29 5.95 27.06
C THR A 249 -8.15 7.22 26.98
N THR A 250 -9.24 7.18 26.20
CA THR A 250 -10.15 8.32 26.09
C THR A 250 -10.95 8.55 27.36
N ALA A 251 -11.44 7.49 27.99
CA ALA A 251 -12.16 7.60 29.28
C ALA A 251 -11.28 8.22 30.37
N ILE A 252 -10.05 7.74 30.52
CA ILE A 252 -9.07 8.30 31.48
C ILE A 252 -8.82 9.79 31.18
N ASN A 253 -8.50 10.14 29.93
CA ASN A 253 -8.12 11.52 29.60
C ASN A 253 -9.31 12.48 29.59
N LEU A 254 -10.54 12.02 29.28
CA LEU A 254 -11.73 12.81 29.49
C LEU A 254 -11.97 13.08 30.98
N ALA A 255 -11.86 12.07 31.82
CA ALA A 255 -11.97 12.23 33.25
C ALA A 255 -10.90 13.19 33.82
N LEU A 256 -9.66 13.09 33.35
CA LEU A 256 -8.55 13.97 33.73
C LEU A 256 -8.75 15.42 33.29
N VAL A 257 -9.22 15.66 32.06
CA VAL A 257 -9.43 17.03 31.56
C VAL A 257 -10.64 17.71 32.22
N LEU A 258 -11.64 16.94 32.68
CA LEU A 258 -12.75 17.43 33.49
C LEU A 258 -12.26 17.74 34.91
N ALA A 259 -11.49 16.87 35.54
CA ALA A 259 -10.90 17.10 36.86
C ALA A 259 -9.95 18.30 36.87
N ALA A 260 -9.14 18.51 35.83
CA ALA A 260 -8.30 19.69 35.66
C ALA A 260 -9.09 20.99 35.48
N ALA A 261 -10.39 20.90 35.16
CA ALA A 261 -11.32 22.03 35.18
C ALA A 261 -12.09 22.18 36.51
N HIS A 262 -11.57 21.58 37.58
CA HIS A 262 -12.10 21.64 38.95
C HIS A 262 -13.45 20.94 39.18
N TYR A 263 -13.87 20.02 38.28
CA TYR A 263 -15.04 19.19 38.52
C TYR A 263 -14.64 17.96 39.40
N LYS A 264 -15.59 17.51 40.21
CA LYS A 264 -15.48 16.20 40.89
C LYS A 264 -15.88 15.11 39.92
N VAL A 265 -14.92 14.25 39.54
CA VAL A 265 -15.11 13.24 38.50
C VAL A 265 -14.93 11.85 39.06
N ALA A 266 -15.89 10.96 38.77
CA ALA A 266 -15.73 9.52 38.96
C ALA A 266 -15.42 8.84 37.61
N LEU A 267 -14.35 8.07 37.55
CA LEU A 267 -14.06 7.17 36.43
C LEU A 267 -14.37 5.73 36.86
N ILE A 268 -15.28 5.09 36.14
CA ILE A 268 -15.76 3.74 36.45
C ILE A 268 -15.26 2.80 35.35
N GLU A 269 -14.51 1.77 35.72
CA GLU A 269 -14.07 0.73 34.81
C GLU A 269 -15.15 -0.36 34.69
N ALA A 270 -16.01 -0.23 33.70
CA ALA A 270 -17.08 -1.19 33.41
C ALA A 270 -16.67 -2.27 32.39
N ASP A 271 -15.46 -2.22 31.83
CA ASP A 271 -14.85 -3.34 31.09
C ASP A 271 -14.29 -4.36 32.09
N MET A 272 -15.17 -5.15 32.71
CA MET A 272 -14.78 -6.19 33.66
C MET A 272 -14.09 -7.37 32.99
N ARG A 273 -14.15 -7.50 31.65
CA ARG A 273 -13.56 -8.60 30.91
C ARG A 273 -12.07 -8.39 30.64
N ARG A 274 -11.68 -7.14 30.41
CA ARG A 274 -10.29 -6.72 30.13
C ARG A 274 -9.97 -5.40 30.85
N PRO A 275 -9.85 -5.42 32.16
CA PRO A 275 -9.61 -4.21 32.94
C PRO A 275 -8.17 -3.70 32.74
N PHE A 276 -8.02 -2.40 32.42
CA PHE A 276 -6.73 -1.74 32.20
C PHE A 276 -6.56 -0.43 32.97
N VAL A 277 -7.63 0.17 33.50
CA VAL A 277 -7.59 1.48 34.19
C VAL A 277 -6.64 1.43 35.39
N ARG A 278 -6.73 0.36 36.20
CA ARG A 278 -5.84 0.13 37.35
C ARG A 278 -4.37 0.23 36.95
N ARG A 279 -3.98 -0.45 35.86
CA ARG A 279 -2.59 -0.47 35.36
C ARG A 279 -2.15 0.90 34.85
N TYR A 280 -3.02 1.63 34.16
CA TYR A 280 -2.69 2.93 33.58
C TYR A 280 -2.55 4.04 34.63
N LEU A 281 -3.32 3.98 35.72
CA LEU A 281 -3.29 4.97 36.78
C LEU A 281 -2.42 4.56 37.99
N GLY A 282 -1.85 3.35 37.98
CA GLY A 282 -1.00 2.86 39.08
C GLY A 282 -1.78 2.60 40.36
N LEU A 283 -3.05 2.16 40.25
CA LEU A 283 -3.91 1.88 41.38
C LEU A 283 -3.67 0.46 41.93
N THR A 284 -3.97 0.24 43.19
CA THR A 284 -3.81 -1.05 43.89
C THR A 284 -5.16 -1.47 44.50
N GLY A 285 -5.27 -2.75 44.85
CA GLY A 285 -6.46 -3.31 45.50
C GLY A 285 -7.32 -4.13 44.52
N GLU A 286 -8.11 -5.05 45.08
CA GLU A 286 -8.98 -5.96 44.36
C GLU A 286 -10.48 -5.59 44.44
N ALA A 287 -10.83 -4.68 45.35
CA ALA A 287 -12.17 -4.14 45.45
C ALA A 287 -12.45 -3.21 44.27
N GLY A 288 -13.65 -3.34 43.67
CA GLY A 288 -14.05 -2.55 42.53
C GLY A 288 -15.51 -2.76 42.17
N LEU A 289 -15.89 -2.42 40.94
CA LEU A 289 -17.27 -2.46 40.47
C LEU A 289 -17.93 -3.83 40.67
N SER A 290 -17.24 -4.91 40.34
CA SER A 290 -17.76 -6.28 40.50
C SER A 290 -18.08 -6.64 41.96
N THR A 291 -17.21 -6.24 42.90
CA THR A 291 -17.42 -6.50 44.34
C THR A 291 -18.50 -5.62 44.95
N VAL A 292 -18.67 -4.39 44.46
CA VAL A 292 -19.79 -3.51 44.87
C VAL A 292 -21.13 -4.08 44.34
N LEU A 293 -21.20 -4.45 43.08
CA LEU A 293 -22.42 -4.99 42.47
C LEU A 293 -22.82 -6.35 43.04
N SER A 294 -21.86 -7.17 43.46
CA SER A 294 -22.17 -8.43 44.19
C SER A 294 -22.57 -8.20 45.65
N GLY A 295 -22.34 -7.02 46.20
CA GLY A 295 -22.60 -6.70 47.60
C GLY A 295 -21.52 -7.15 48.56
N ALA A 296 -20.34 -7.54 48.08
CA ALA A 296 -19.20 -7.93 48.90
C ALA A 296 -18.50 -6.75 49.55
N THR A 297 -18.55 -5.55 48.94
CA THR A 297 -17.98 -4.31 49.46
C THR A 297 -18.94 -3.14 49.24
N THR A 298 -18.76 -2.06 50.02
CA THR A 298 -19.48 -0.84 49.80
C THR A 298 -18.84 0.04 48.73
N LEU A 299 -19.61 0.96 48.11
CA LEU A 299 -19.09 1.93 47.16
C LEU A 299 -17.92 2.73 47.76
N LYS A 300 -18.11 3.23 48.98
CA LYS A 300 -17.17 4.09 49.72
C LYS A 300 -15.83 3.35 49.93
N GLU A 301 -15.83 2.07 50.22
CA GLU A 301 -14.61 1.27 50.46
C GLU A 301 -13.88 0.94 49.15
N SER A 302 -14.61 0.90 48.01
CA SER A 302 -14.09 0.52 46.71
C SER A 302 -13.62 1.72 45.87
N LEU A 303 -14.08 2.93 46.20
CA LEU A 303 -13.64 4.16 45.52
C LEU A 303 -12.20 4.51 45.92
N GLN A 304 -11.34 4.70 44.91
CA GLN A 304 -9.93 5.01 45.10
C GLN A 304 -9.64 6.45 44.66
N THR A 305 -9.03 7.23 45.54
CA THR A 305 -8.47 8.53 45.21
C THR A 305 -7.21 8.35 44.38
N THR A 306 -7.01 9.25 43.42
CA THR A 306 -5.83 9.20 42.55
C THR A 306 -4.85 10.32 42.89
N ARG A 307 -3.64 10.27 42.33
CA ARG A 307 -2.70 11.39 42.37
C ARG A 307 -3.16 12.65 41.65
N TYR A 308 -4.27 12.56 40.89
CA TYR A 308 -4.83 13.68 40.15
C TYR A 308 -5.98 14.31 40.96
N PRO A 309 -5.86 15.57 41.40
CA PRO A 309 -6.91 16.22 42.17
C PRO A 309 -8.26 16.23 41.44
N GLY A 310 -9.32 15.94 42.14
CA GLY A 310 -10.68 15.91 41.57
C GLY A 310 -11.06 14.60 40.86
N LEU A 311 -10.12 13.65 40.67
CA LEU A 311 -10.39 12.35 40.03
C LEU A 311 -10.43 11.23 41.07
N THR A 312 -11.58 10.56 41.18
CA THR A 312 -11.79 9.32 41.91
C THR A 312 -12.07 8.16 40.94
N VAL A 313 -11.62 6.97 41.24
CA VAL A 313 -11.75 5.81 40.33
C VAL A 313 -12.39 4.63 41.06
N LEU A 314 -13.34 4.00 40.38
CA LEU A 314 -13.83 2.67 40.72
C LEU A 314 -13.32 1.70 39.67
N THR A 315 -12.33 0.90 40.00
CA THR A 315 -11.78 -0.15 39.11
C THR A 315 -12.78 -1.28 38.90
N ALA A 316 -12.56 -2.12 37.90
CA ALA A 316 -13.46 -3.25 37.61
C ALA A 316 -13.57 -4.25 38.80
N GLY A 317 -12.52 -4.35 39.62
CA GLY A 317 -12.43 -5.38 40.66
C GLY A 317 -12.02 -6.73 40.09
N ALA A 318 -12.33 -7.80 40.81
CA ALA A 318 -12.15 -9.17 40.35
C ALA A 318 -13.05 -9.46 39.14
N VAL A 319 -12.54 -10.20 38.15
CA VAL A 319 -13.30 -10.57 36.95
C VAL A 319 -14.43 -11.53 37.33
N PRO A 320 -15.70 -11.11 37.20
CA PRO A 320 -16.83 -11.98 37.56
C PRO A 320 -17.15 -12.98 36.42
N PRO A 321 -17.85 -14.10 36.71
CA PRO A 321 -18.24 -15.07 35.68
C PRO A 321 -19.30 -14.52 34.72
N ASN A 322 -20.16 -13.58 35.16
CA ASN A 322 -21.29 -13.03 34.43
C ASN A 322 -21.36 -11.48 34.48
N PRO A 323 -20.43 -10.78 33.80
CA PRO A 323 -20.37 -9.31 33.81
C PRO A 323 -21.67 -8.64 33.38
N SER A 324 -22.31 -9.15 32.32
CA SER A 324 -23.53 -8.54 31.73
C SER A 324 -24.70 -8.51 32.71
N GLU A 325 -24.88 -9.57 33.51
CA GLU A 325 -25.95 -9.65 34.52
C GLU A 325 -25.71 -8.64 35.65
N LEU A 326 -24.47 -8.51 36.11
CA LEU A 326 -24.12 -7.53 37.13
C LEU A 326 -24.35 -6.10 36.63
N LEU A 327 -23.92 -5.79 35.40
CA LEU A 327 -24.10 -4.47 34.79
C LEU A 327 -25.58 -4.13 34.50
N GLY A 328 -26.43 -5.15 34.25
CA GLY A 328 -27.88 -4.98 34.06
C GLY A 328 -28.72 -5.03 35.35
N SER A 329 -28.08 -5.19 36.51
CA SER A 329 -28.79 -5.32 37.78
C SER A 329 -29.35 -3.99 38.29
N SER A 330 -30.39 -4.04 39.16
CA SER A 330 -30.88 -2.86 39.88
C SER A 330 -29.79 -2.17 40.69
N ARG A 331 -28.85 -2.94 41.26
CA ARG A 331 -27.72 -2.39 41.99
C ARG A 331 -26.82 -1.48 41.14
N MET A 332 -26.70 -1.71 39.85
CA MET A 332 -25.98 -0.80 38.96
C MET A 332 -26.70 0.52 38.83
N ASN A 333 -28.04 0.51 38.75
CA ASN A 333 -28.86 1.77 38.73
C ASN A 333 -28.77 2.56 40.04
N ASP A 334 -28.80 1.85 41.18
CA ASP A 334 -28.62 2.43 42.48
C ASP A 334 -27.22 3.06 42.62
N LEU A 335 -26.19 2.36 42.18
CA LEU A 335 -24.81 2.85 42.14
C LEU A 335 -24.67 4.11 41.28
N LEU A 336 -25.24 4.16 40.08
CA LEU A 336 -25.18 5.31 39.20
C LEU A 336 -25.95 6.50 39.83
N SER A 337 -27.05 6.23 40.51
CA SER A 337 -27.83 7.25 41.23
C SER A 337 -27.04 7.85 42.42
N GLU A 338 -26.36 7.04 43.20
CA GLU A 338 -25.47 7.46 44.26
C GLU A 338 -24.29 8.29 43.76
N LEU A 339 -23.64 7.84 42.63
CA LEU A 339 -22.54 8.58 42.02
C LEU A 339 -22.98 9.93 41.47
N ARG A 340 -24.20 10.07 40.91
CA ARG A 340 -24.75 11.35 40.44
C ARG A 340 -24.86 12.38 41.54
N VAL A 341 -25.09 11.99 42.79
CA VAL A 341 -25.19 12.91 43.92
C VAL A 341 -23.80 13.36 44.36
N GLN A 342 -22.82 12.51 44.30
CA GLN A 342 -21.47 12.76 44.84
C GLN A 342 -20.53 13.47 43.86
N PHE A 343 -20.70 13.25 42.52
CA PHE A 343 -19.79 13.72 41.48
C PHE A 343 -20.50 14.60 40.45
N ASP A 344 -19.78 15.57 39.88
CA ASP A 344 -20.26 16.41 38.78
C ASP A 344 -20.34 15.63 37.48
N TYR A 345 -19.36 14.74 37.24
CA TYR A 345 -19.30 13.84 36.09
C TYR A 345 -18.95 12.41 36.50
N VAL A 346 -19.60 11.45 35.84
CA VAL A 346 -19.31 10.01 35.93
C VAL A 346 -18.98 9.51 34.54
N VAL A 347 -17.76 9.05 34.33
CA VAL A 347 -17.29 8.52 33.05
C VAL A 347 -17.14 7.01 33.15
N LEU A 348 -17.84 6.25 32.30
CA LEU A 348 -17.78 4.79 32.27
C LEU A 348 -16.95 4.32 31.09
N ASP A 349 -15.88 3.58 31.36
CA ASP A 349 -15.10 2.85 30.35
C ASP A 349 -15.71 1.47 30.13
N THR A 350 -16.17 1.17 28.92
CA THR A 350 -16.89 -0.07 28.60
C THR A 350 -16.17 -0.87 27.51
N PRO A 351 -16.44 -2.17 27.34
CA PRO A 351 -15.90 -2.96 26.23
C PRO A 351 -16.48 -2.52 24.87
N PRO A 352 -16.02 -3.08 23.72
CA PRO A 352 -16.54 -2.74 22.39
C PRO A 352 -17.92 -3.39 22.14
N LEU A 353 -18.81 -2.68 21.45
CA LEU A 353 -20.21 -3.07 21.19
C LEU A 353 -20.35 -4.36 20.38
N LEU A 354 -19.48 -4.58 19.40
CA LEU A 354 -19.57 -5.77 18.54
C LEU A 354 -18.98 -7.03 19.19
N ALA A 355 -18.30 -6.89 20.31
CA ALA A 355 -17.73 -8.04 21.02
C ALA A 355 -18.68 -8.63 22.07
N VAL A 356 -19.44 -7.77 22.75
CA VAL A 356 -20.31 -8.14 23.89
C VAL A 356 -21.47 -7.15 24.05
N THR A 357 -22.50 -7.56 24.77
CA THR A 357 -23.70 -6.72 25.02
C THR A 357 -23.53 -5.73 26.19
N ASP A 358 -22.51 -5.91 27.00
CA ASP A 358 -22.24 -5.09 28.20
C ASP A 358 -22.35 -3.57 27.97
N PRO A 359 -21.77 -3.00 26.90
CA PRO A 359 -21.83 -1.55 26.67
C PRO A 359 -23.25 -1.03 26.42
N ALA A 360 -24.06 -1.82 25.69
CA ALA A 360 -25.43 -1.44 25.41
C ALA A 360 -26.28 -1.46 26.67
N ILE A 361 -26.10 -2.45 27.55
CA ILE A 361 -26.77 -2.55 28.86
C ILE A 361 -26.42 -1.34 29.74
N VAL A 362 -25.14 -0.99 29.81
CA VAL A 362 -24.68 0.18 30.58
C VAL A 362 -25.22 1.48 29.97
N ALA A 363 -25.15 1.63 28.67
CA ALA A 363 -25.54 2.82 27.93
C ALA A 363 -27.04 3.18 28.14
N ALA A 364 -27.92 2.18 28.25
CA ALA A 364 -29.34 2.35 28.48
C ALA A 364 -29.65 3.09 29.82
N ASN A 365 -28.73 3.06 30.79
CA ASN A 365 -28.88 3.65 32.13
C ASN A 365 -28.00 4.90 32.33
N THR A 366 -27.44 5.46 31.27
CA THR A 366 -26.61 6.68 31.33
C THR A 366 -27.21 7.82 30.53
N ASP A 367 -26.69 9.05 30.70
CA ASP A 367 -27.20 10.21 29.98
C ASP A 367 -26.86 10.19 28.50
N GLY A 368 -25.88 9.32 28.11
CA GLY A 368 -25.58 9.02 26.74
C GLY A 368 -24.17 8.54 26.52
N VAL A 369 -23.90 8.27 25.25
CA VAL A 369 -22.72 7.57 24.76
C VAL A 369 -21.85 8.48 23.92
N LEU A 370 -20.55 8.49 24.18
CA LEU A 370 -19.53 8.95 23.25
C LEU A 370 -18.98 7.74 22.49
N ILE A 371 -19.23 7.68 21.19
CA ILE A 371 -18.81 6.58 20.34
C ILE A 371 -17.44 6.87 19.72
N LEU A 372 -16.49 5.99 19.93
CA LEU A 372 -15.16 6.09 19.36
C LEU A 372 -15.06 5.34 18.03
N THR A 373 -14.35 5.95 17.10
CA THR A 373 -14.05 5.35 15.78
C THR A 373 -12.58 5.55 15.49
N ARG A 374 -11.86 4.46 15.24
CA ARG A 374 -10.45 4.53 14.87
C ARG A 374 -10.30 4.89 13.41
N PHE A 375 -9.64 6.02 13.14
CA PHE A 375 -9.40 6.54 11.80
C PHE A 375 -8.72 5.50 10.89
N GLY A 376 -9.30 5.26 9.70
CA GLY A 376 -8.74 4.36 8.71
C GLY A 376 -8.67 2.88 9.12
N HIS A 377 -9.38 2.48 10.20
CA HIS A 377 -9.40 1.10 10.69
C HIS A 377 -10.83 0.56 10.88
N THR A 378 -11.68 1.31 11.57
CA THR A 378 -13.08 0.93 11.76
C THR A 378 -13.81 0.97 10.44
N LYS A 379 -14.48 -0.12 10.07
CA LYS A 379 -15.26 -0.20 8.83
C LYS A 379 -16.65 0.42 9.01
N ARG A 380 -17.22 0.89 7.90
CA ARG A 380 -18.56 1.52 7.90
C ARG A 380 -19.64 0.58 8.42
N ASP A 381 -19.66 -0.67 7.96
CA ASP A 381 -20.60 -1.70 8.41
C ASP A 381 -20.49 -1.99 9.91
N GLN A 382 -19.26 -2.10 10.43
CA GLN A 382 -19.02 -2.30 11.86
C GLN A 382 -19.57 -1.15 12.70
N LEU A 383 -19.30 0.09 12.26
CA LEU A 383 -19.83 1.27 12.97
C LEU A 383 -21.37 1.31 12.91
N THR A 384 -21.95 1.03 11.73
CA THR A 384 -23.42 1.00 11.57
C THR A 384 -24.07 -0.03 12.50
N HIS A 385 -23.53 -1.24 12.59
CA HIS A 385 -24.06 -2.26 13.53
C HIS A 385 -23.92 -1.83 14.99
N ALA A 386 -22.78 -1.20 15.35
CA ALA A 386 -22.59 -0.70 16.71
C ALA A 386 -23.61 0.41 17.07
N ILE A 387 -23.89 1.31 16.14
CA ILE A 387 -24.91 2.35 16.30
C ILE A 387 -26.31 1.74 16.40
N SER A 388 -26.65 0.75 15.58
CA SER A 388 -27.93 0.04 15.67
C SER A 388 -28.14 -0.59 17.04
N SER A 389 -27.10 -1.22 17.60
CA SER A 389 -27.18 -1.83 18.95
C SER A 389 -27.45 -0.78 20.06
N LEU A 390 -26.95 0.45 19.93
CA LEU A 390 -27.27 1.53 20.86
C LEU A 390 -28.70 2.03 20.70
N HIS A 391 -29.18 2.15 19.46
CA HIS A 391 -30.56 2.55 19.18
C HIS A 391 -31.58 1.52 19.66
N GLU A 392 -31.29 0.21 19.53
CA GLU A 392 -32.15 -0.88 20.01
C GLU A 392 -32.44 -0.80 21.52
N VAL A 393 -31.47 -0.32 22.31
CA VAL A 393 -31.65 -0.12 23.75
C VAL A 393 -32.06 1.30 24.13
N GLY A 394 -32.33 2.17 23.14
CA GLY A 394 -32.75 3.56 23.37
C GLY A 394 -31.63 4.43 23.95
N ALA A 395 -30.36 4.07 23.87
CA ALA A 395 -29.27 4.84 24.43
C ALA A 395 -28.96 6.09 23.56
N PRO A 396 -29.00 7.31 24.12
CA PRO A 396 -28.71 8.51 23.35
C PRO A 396 -27.24 8.62 23.03
N ILE A 397 -26.92 8.93 21.75
CA ILE A 397 -25.55 9.14 21.30
C ILE A 397 -25.25 10.64 21.40
N LEU A 398 -24.33 11.01 22.26
CA LEU A 398 -23.95 12.40 22.52
C LEU A 398 -23.07 12.98 21.42
N GLY A 399 -22.14 12.19 20.93
CA GLY A 399 -21.18 12.60 19.91
C GLY A 399 -20.25 11.49 19.50
N ALA A 400 -19.57 11.71 18.40
CA ALA A 400 -18.55 10.81 17.87
C ALA A 400 -17.13 11.36 18.10
N ILE A 401 -16.17 10.47 18.28
CA ILE A 401 -14.77 10.83 18.49
C ILE A 401 -13.92 10.03 17.51
N PHE A 402 -13.17 10.73 16.65
CA PHE A 402 -12.09 10.08 15.91
C PHE A 402 -10.89 9.87 16.81
N THR A 403 -10.35 8.67 16.80
CA THR A 403 -9.11 8.33 17.51
C THR A 403 -8.02 7.93 16.53
N MET A 404 -6.76 8.10 16.96
CA MET A 404 -5.59 7.73 16.19
C MET A 404 -5.57 8.34 14.78
N THR A 405 -6.05 9.60 14.68
CA THR A 405 -5.96 10.35 13.44
C THR A 405 -4.50 10.66 13.10
N PRO A 406 -4.15 10.80 11.82
CA PRO A 406 -2.83 11.31 11.45
C PRO A 406 -2.60 12.68 12.11
N PRO A 407 -1.36 13.01 12.52
CA PRO A 407 -1.04 14.37 12.94
C PRO A 407 -1.47 15.34 11.85
N SER A 408 -2.21 16.38 12.18
CA SER A 408 -2.70 17.32 11.17
C SER A 408 -1.52 18.08 10.58
N SER A 409 -1.14 17.73 9.35
CA SER A 409 -0.12 18.45 8.59
C SER A 409 -0.59 19.79 8.02
N ALA A 410 -1.84 20.20 8.33
CA ALA A 410 -2.40 21.36 7.67
C ALA A 410 -3.54 22.01 8.47
N THR A 411 -3.28 22.51 9.63
CA THR A 411 -3.86 23.78 10.10
C THR A 411 -2.97 24.29 11.23
N THR A 412 -1.72 24.53 10.89
CA THR A 412 -0.88 25.43 11.69
C THR A 412 -1.49 26.82 11.48
N TYR A 413 -2.47 27.17 12.28
CA TYR A 413 -2.60 28.57 12.65
C TYR A 413 -1.29 28.90 13.35
N ASN A 414 -0.33 29.41 12.61
CA ASN A 414 0.87 30.04 13.12
C ASN A 414 0.43 31.22 13.99
N TYR A 415 0.17 30.98 15.26
CA TYR A 415 0.28 32.03 16.23
C TYR A 415 1.77 32.42 16.24
N PRO A 416 2.13 33.66 15.87
CA PRO A 416 3.53 34.08 15.86
C PRO A 416 4.06 33.90 17.29
N ARG A 417 4.99 32.98 17.48
CA ARG A 417 5.78 32.88 18.70
C ARG A 417 6.53 34.21 18.83
N ASN A 418 6.05 35.10 19.72
CA ASN A 418 6.84 36.22 20.21
C ASN A 418 8.12 35.65 20.83
N ARG A 419 9.16 35.54 20.04
CA ARG A 419 10.51 35.44 20.54
C ARG A 419 10.81 36.77 21.19
N THR A 420 10.64 36.86 22.51
CA THR A 420 11.30 37.90 23.31
C THR A 420 12.80 37.79 23.07
N ARG A 421 13.30 38.60 22.16
CA ARG A 421 14.72 38.87 22.07
C ARG A 421 15.12 39.50 23.39
N SER A 422 15.84 38.75 24.22
CA SER A 422 16.65 39.32 25.29
C SER A 422 17.75 40.16 24.61
N THR A 423 17.55 41.45 24.50
CA THR A 423 18.59 42.40 24.20
C THR A 423 19.49 42.50 25.41
N GLY A 424 20.60 41.75 25.37
CA GLY A 424 21.69 41.98 26.29
C GLY A 424 22.22 43.41 26.11
N SER A 425 21.99 44.23 27.10
CA SER A 425 22.62 45.54 27.22
C SER A 425 24.11 45.37 27.49
N SER A 426 24.95 45.57 26.48
CA SER A 426 26.37 45.81 26.60
C SER A 426 26.56 47.22 27.16
N GLN A 427 26.90 47.32 28.41
CA GLN A 427 27.42 48.56 29.01
C GLN A 427 28.81 48.85 28.44
N ALA A 428 28.91 49.89 27.65
CA ALA A 428 30.16 50.50 27.27
C ALA A 428 30.58 51.48 28.35
N THR A 429 31.70 51.23 28.98
CA THR A 429 32.40 52.12 29.93
C THR A 429 33.03 53.29 29.15
N PRO A 430 32.86 54.59 29.54
CA PRO A 430 33.59 55.66 28.93
C PRO A 430 35.00 55.77 29.52
N GLN A 431 36.02 55.69 28.70
CA GLN A 431 37.39 56.13 29.06
C GLN A 431 37.45 57.62 29.04
N SER A 432 37.82 58.20 30.20
CA SER A 432 38.26 59.61 30.34
C SER A 432 39.69 59.80 29.86
N SER A 433 39.91 60.67 28.93
CA SER A 433 41.20 61.19 28.58
C SER A 433 41.50 62.51 29.37
N THR A 434 42.61 62.53 30.01
CA THR A 434 43.44 63.71 30.22
C THR A 434 44.71 63.48 29.51
#